data_6886f611755526051246432ef148aa6b
#
_entry.id   6886f611755526051246432ef148aa6b
#
_cell.length_a   1.000
_cell.length_b   1.000
_cell.length_c   1.000
_cell.angle_alpha   90.00
_cell.angle_beta   90.00
_cell.angle_gamma   90.00
#
_symmetry.space_group_name_H-M   'P 1'
#
loop_
_entity.id
_entity.type
_entity.pdbx_description
1 polymer ?
#
loop_
_entity_poly.entity_id
_entity_poly.type
_entity_poly.pdbx_seq_one_letter_code
_entity_poly.pdbx_strand_id
1 'polypeptide(L)'
;MNARDFTRLLKIGYTRAKAADPDCVIISAGLAQTVDESGKNMSELIFLQEMYDVGARGYFDILAVQDYGLWSGPGDRRVEYDQINFSRPIMVREIMVKNGDARTPIWAMETGWNAQPREFKDAPFGRVSEARQALYAPKGYARAKNEWPWMGGLMYWFWKRATDLEKNQSFYYFRMSEPDFTTLPVYASMREYIPTARYVPIGFRSTNHWAMDWRGAWETVRDVRAYFGEYKLSAGAGEQGSRGAEVCFVFRGTDLDLVALQNPYGGAVRVQIDDAPAREIELWRTDPGVGGRIALARDLGNRAHRVTITVTRAPVAINGFVIERGWMWVARRVGMVGLLVSLIVGSFIVWRKRNR
;
A
#
# COMPACT_ATOMS: atom_id res chain seq x y z
N MET A 1 16.43 20.89 -14.15
CA MET A 1 15.90 21.59 -12.94
C MET A 1 16.56 20.94 -11.76
N ASN A 2 17.19 21.69 -10.86
CA ASN A 2 17.76 21.14 -9.63
C ASN A 2 16.70 21.03 -8.52
N ALA A 3 16.99 20.30 -7.46
CA ALA A 3 16.02 20.04 -6.39
C ALA A 3 15.55 21.31 -5.66
N ARG A 4 16.42 22.33 -5.55
CA ARG A 4 16.08 23.62 -4.93
C ARG A 4 15.03 24.38 -5.75
N ASP A 5 15.24 24.51 -7.05
CA ASP A 5 14.30 25.23 -7.93
C ASP A 5 12.98 24.49 -8.05
N PHE A 6 13.05 23.14 -8.14
CA PHE A 6 11.87 22.30 -8.11
C PHE A 6 11.07 22.46 -6.81
N THR A 7 11.74 22.42 -5.66
CA THR A 7 11.10 22.61 -4.36
C THR A 7 10.47 24.01 -4.22
N ARG A 8 11.12 25.03 -4.75
CA ARG A 8 10.54 26.38 -4.79
C ARG A 8 9.25 26.43 -5.60
N LEU A 9 9.25 25.81 -6.77
CA LEU A 9 8.05 25.69 -7.62
C LEU A 9 6.95 24.90 -6.91
N LEU A 10 7.30 23.76 -6.30
CA LEU A 10 6.39 22.92 -5.55
C LEU A 10 5.71 23.70 -4.41
N LYS A 11 6.49 24.48 -3.63
CA LYS A 11 5.95 25.33 -2.55
C LYS A 11 4.97 26.37 -3.07
N ILE A 12 5.27 27.03 -4.17
CA ILE A 12 4.37 28.01 -4.80
C ILE A 12 3.09 27.30 -5.27
N GLY A 13 3.21 26.20 -5.99
CA GLY A 13 2.08 25.42 -6.50
C GLY A 13 1.18 24.93 -5.38
N TYR A 14 1.75 24.29 -4.36
CA TYR A 14 1.02 23.82 -3.19
C TYR A 14 0.25 24.94 -2.49
N THR A 15 0.95 26.03 -2.15
CA THR A 15 0.34 27.16 -1.43
C THR A 15 -0.81 27.78 -2.21
N ARG A 16 -0.64 27.97 -3.54
CA ARG A 16 -1.68 28.54 -4.40
C ARG A 16 -2.88 27.60 -4.58
N ALA A 17 -2.62 26.30 -4.78
CA ALA A 17 -3.68 25.30 -4.90
C ALA A 17 -4.51 25.20 -3.62
N LYS A 18 -3.85 25.12 -2.46
CA LYS A 18 -4.53 25.06 -1.16
C LYS A 18 -5.27 26.37 -0.79
N ALA A 19 -4.82 27.50 -1.31
CA ALA A 19 -5.54 28.78 -1.14
C ALA A 19 -6.81 28.84 -2.00
N ALA A 20 -6.80 28.20 -3.18
CA ALA A 20 -7.95 28.15 -4.08
C ALA A 20 -8.96 27.06 -3.66
N ASP A 21 -8.45 25.90 -3.26
CA ASP A 21 -9.23 24.75 -2.79
C ASP A 21 -8.45 24.08 -1.65
N PRO A 22 -8.80 24.32 -0.38
CA PRO A 22 -8.15 23.71 0.78
C PRO A 22 -8.25 22.18 0.77
N ASP A 23 -9.24 21.62 0.08
CA ASP A 23 -9.52 20.18 0.04
C ASP A 23 -8.82 19.45 -1.10
N CYS A 24 -8.22 20.17 -2.06
CA CYS A 24 -7.49 19.53 -3.14
C CYS A 24 -6.31 18.70 -2.61
N VAL A 25 -6.01 17.57 -3.26
CA VAL A 25 -4.86 16.72 -2.94
C VAL A 25 -3.72 17.03 -3.91
N ILE A 26 -2.57 17.41 -3.38
CA ILE A 26 -1.39 17.74 -4.17
C ILE A 26 -0.44 16.53 -4.18
N ILE A 27 -0.24 15.98 -5.37
CA ILE A 27 0.73 14.93 -5.62
C ILE A 27 1.99 15.60 -6.19
N SER A 28 3.18 15.23 -5.68
CA SER A 28 4.44 15.74 -6.25
C SER A 28 4.64 15.24 -7.68
N ALA A 29 5.65 15.77 -8.39
CA ALA A 29 6.07 15.15 -9.64
C ALA A 29 6.63 13.73 -9.38
N GLY A 30 6.36 12.79 -10.31
CA GLY A 30 6.87 11.44 -10.24
C GLY A 30 8.39 11.41 -10.40
N LEU A 31 9.10 11.01 -9.35
CA LEU A 31 10.56 10.88 -9.38
C LEU A 31 10.93 9.61 -10.15
N ALA A 32 11.74 9.78 -11.21
CA ALA A 32 12.17 8.68 -12.06
C ALA A 32 13.35 7.94 -11.43
N GLN A 33 13.28 6.62 -11.41
CA GLN A 33 14.35 5.75 -10.92
C GLN A 33 15.60 5.88 -11.79
N THR A 34 16.72 6.25 -11.21
CA THR A 34 18.03 6.22 -11.86
C THR A 34 19.14 6.05 -10.83
N VAL A 35 20.26 5.46 -11.26
CA VAL A 35 21.50 5.35 -10.47
C VAL A 35 22.54 6.40 -10.89
N ASP A 36 22.15 7.34 -11.76
CA ASP A 36 23.04 8.39 -12.24
C ASP A 36 23.22 9.46 -11.14
N GLU A 37 24.47 9.77 -10.84
CA GLU A 37 24.87 10.81 -9.90
C GLU A 37 25.26 12.12 -10.60
N SER A 38 25.20 12.12 -11.94
CA SER A 38 25.47 13.34 -12.71
C SER A 38 24.37 14.38 -12.50
N GLY A 39 24.70 15.63 -12.57
CA GLY A 39 23.73 16.72 -12.43
C GLY A 39 22.65 16.79 -13.54
N LYS A 40 22.69 15.90 -14.54
CA LYS A 40 21.73 15.85 -15.65
C LYS A 40 20.56 14.90 -15.37
N ASN A 41 20.86 13.71 -14.83
CA ASN A 41 19.88 12.65 -14.55
C ASN A 41 20.07 12.15 -13.12
N MET A 42 20.10 13.08 -12.16
CA MET A 42 20.35 12.80 -10.75
C MET A 42 19.42 11.70 -10.22
N SER A 43 20.00 10.76 -9.45
CA SER A 43 19.25 9.74 -8.74
C SER A 43 18.09 10.36 -7.95
N GLU A 44 16.91 9.75 -8.06
CA GLU A 44 15.71 10.18 -7.33
C GLU A 44 15.92 10.20 -5.82
N LEU A 45 16.82 9.35 -5.31
CA LEU A 45 17.15 9.27 -3.89
C LEU A 45 17.93 10.51 -3.44
N ILE A 46 18.93 10.93 -4.22
CA ILE A 46 19.69 12.16 -3.98
C ILE A 46 18.76 13.36 -4.12
N PHE A 47 17.99 13.42 -5.22
CA PHE A 47 17.09 14.52 -5.50
C PHE A 47 16.05 14.69 -4.38
N LEU A 48 15.46 13.59 -3.88
CA LEU A 48 14.52 13.64 -2.78
C LEU A 48 15.16 14.14 -1.49
N GLN A 49 16.38 13.68 -1.16
CA GLN A 49 17.07 14.17 0.03
C GLN A 49 17.33 15.68 -0.09
N GLU A 50 17.83 16.15 -1.23
CA GLU A 50 18.03 17.59 -1.47
C GLU A 50 16.72 18.38 -1.41
N MET A 51 15.59 17.82 -1.84
CA MET A 51 14.27 18.46 -1.67
C MET A 51 13.95 18.66 -0.18
N TYR A 52 14.20 17.64 0.66
CA TYR A 52 13.99 17.76 2.11
C TYR A 52 14.95 18.76 2.75
N ASP A 53 16.22 18.79 2.35
CA ASP A 53 17.24 19.70 2.87
C ASP A 53 16.87 21.19 2.62
N VAL A 54 16.12 21.46 1.55
CA VAL A 54 15.59 22.81 1.24
C VAL A 54 14.12 23.00 1.65
N GLY A 55 13.59 22.09 2.48
CA GLY A 55 12.31 22.21 3.17
C GLY A 55 11.09 21.86 2.33
N ALA A 56 11.13 20.80 1.55
CA ALA A 56 9.98 20.32 0.77
C ALA A 56 8.87 19.70 1.63
N ARG A 57 9.18 19.25 2.86
CA ARG A 57 8.21 18.65 3.77
C ARG A 57 7.00 19.54 4.00
N GLY A 58 5.80 18.96 3.85
CA GLY A 58 4.53 19.69 4.05
C GLY A 58 4.06 20.47 2.82
N TYR A 59 4.73 20.34 1.66
CA TYR A 59 4.33 20.97 0.41
C TYR A 59 3.91 19.96 -0.67
N PHE A 60 3.53 18.76 -0.26
CA PHE A 60 2.80 17.75 -1.02
C PHE A 60 2.02 16.87 -0.04
N ASP A 61 0.86 16.38 -0.45
CA ASP A 61 0.03 15.45 0.33
C ASP A 61 0.43 14.00 0.02
N ILE A 62 1.00 13.76 -1.16
CA ILE A 62 1.43 12.44 -1.65
C ILE A 62 2.76 12.62 -2.38
N LEU A 63 3.74 11.78 -2.06
CA LEU A 63 4.98 11.71 -2.85
C LEU A 63 4.77 10.78 -4.05
N ALA A 64 5.03 11.27 -5.26
CA ALA A 64 4.97 10.45 -6.47
C ALA A 64 6.34 9.89 -6.85
N VAL A 65 6.36 8.64 -7.30
CA VAL A 65 7.54 7.94 -7.83
C VAL A 65 7.19 7.19 -9.10
N GLN A 66 8.19 6.81 -9.87
CA GLN A 66 8.10 5.72 -10.84
C GLN A 66 8.63 4.45 -10.16
N ASP A 67 8.04 3.28 -10.49
CA ASP A 67 8.42 1.99 -9.91
C ASP A 67 8.39 0.88 -10.95
N TYR A 68 9.48 0.76 -11.69
CA TYR A 68 9.63 -0.26 -12.72
C TYR A 68 10.50 -1.43 -12.25
N GLY A 69 10.06 -2.66 -12.57
CA GLY A 69 10.81 -3.87 -12.22
C GLY A 69 12.00 -4.16 -13.13
N LEU A 70 12.08 -3.52 -14.29
CA LEU A 70 13.08 -3.69 -15.34
C LEU A 70 13.31 -5.16 -15.73
N TRP A 71 14.43 -5.74 -15.29
CA TRP A 71 14.88 -7.09 -15.65
C TRP A 71 14.40 -8.17 -14.68
N SER A 72 14.06 -7.79 -13.45
CA SER A 72 13.69 -8.74 -12.39
C SER A 72 12.20 -8.66 -12.05
N GLY A 73 11.67 -9.76 -11.52
CA GLY A 73 10.28 -9.81 -11.07
C GLY A 73 10.06 -9.15 -9.71
N PRO A 74 8.78 -8.99 -9.30
CA PRO A 74 8.42 -8.34 -8.04
C PRO A 74 8.87 -9.11 -6.79
N GLY A 75 9.40 -10.33 -6.94
CA GLY A 75 10.03 -11.12 -5.87
C GLY A 75 11.47 -10.74 -5.57
N ASP A 76 12.08 -9.87 -6.37
CA ASP A 76 13.44 -9.39 -6.12
C ASP A 76 13.45 -8.49 -4.87
N ARG A 77 14.17 -8.93 -3.84
CA ARG A 77 14.21 -8.31 -2.52
C ARG A 77 15.43 -7.42 -2.30
N ARG A 78 16.31 -7.30 -3.30
CA ARG A 78 17.49 -6.44 -3.18
C ARG A 78 17.06 -5.00 -3.03
N VAL A 79 17.64 -4.31 -2.06
CA VAL A 79 17.45 -2.89 -1.77
C VAL A 79 18.84 -2.28 -1.74
N GLU A 80 19.40 -2.04 -2.91
CA GLU A 80 20.77 -1.57 -3.11
C GLU A 80 20.75 -0.30 -3.95
N TYR A 81 21.66 0.62 -3.66
CA TYR A 81 21.69 1.94 -4.28
C TYR A 81 21.88 1.88 -5.80
N ASP A 82 22.73 0.98 -6.27
CA ASP A 82 23.05 0.77 -7.69
C ASP A 82 22.10 -0.18 -8.42
N GLN A 83 21.06 -0.66 -7.72
CA GLN A 83 20.05 -1.53 -8.29
C GLN A 83 18.73 -0.80 -8.53
N ILE A 84 18.24 -0.87 -9.76
CA ILE A 84 16.88 -0.49 -10.11
C ILE A 84 16.03 -1.76 -10.27
N ASN A 85 15.09 -1.95 -9.35
CA ASN A 85 14.13 -3.02 -9.37
C ASN A 85 12.84 -2.60 -8.65
N PHE A 86 11.84 -3.47 -8.62
CA PHE A 86 10.54 -3.20 -7.95
C PHE A 86 10.65 -2.99 -6.43
N SER A 87 11.81 -3.15 -5.79
CA SER A 87 12.01 -2.83 -4.37
C SER A 87 12.49 -1.39 -4.12
N ARG A 88 12.79 -0.63 -5.17
CA ARG A 88 13.36 0.71 -5.09
C ARG A 88 12.57 1.70 -4.21
N PRO A 89 11.21 1.70 -4.20
CA PRO A 89 10.44 2.60 -3.34
C PRO A 89 10.68 2.42 -1.84
N ILE A 90 11.28 1.31 -1.40
CA ILE A 90 11.67 1.11 0.00
C ILE A 90 12.71 2.15 0.41
N MET A 91 13.73 2.42 -0.43
CA MET A 91 14.76 3.42 -0.15
C MET A 91 14.19 4.84 -0.15
N VAL A 92 13.27 5.13 -1.07
CA VAL A 92 12.51 6.40 -1.06
C VAL A 92 11.78 6.56 0.28
N ARG A 93 11.10 5.51 0.74
CA ARG A 93 10.40 5.50 2.03
C ARG A 93 11.34 5.72 3.21
N GLU A 94 12.51 5.13 3.21
CA GLU A 94 13.52 5.32 4.25
C GLU A 94 13.98 6.79 4.35
N ILE A 95 14.19 7.45 3.21
CA ILE A 95 14.51 8.89 3.17
C ILE A 95 13.37 9.71 3.77
N MET A 96 12.11 9.44 3.42
CA MET A 96 10.95 10.12 4.00
C MET A 96 10.90 9.97 5.52
N VAL A 97 11.08 8.74 6.01
CA VAL A 97 11.07 8.44 7.46
C VAL A 97 12.19 9.17 8.17
N LYS A 98 13.42 9.14 7.62
CA LYS A 98 14.59 9.87 8.15
C LYS A 98 14.34 11.37 8.26
N ASN A 99 13.61 11.95 7.32
CA ASN A 99 13.25 13.37 7.31
C ASN A 99 11.95 13.68 8.10
N GLY A 100 11.44 12.74 8.89
CA GLY A 100 10.27 12.93 9.74
C GLY A 100 8.94 12.94 8.98
N ASP A 101 8.91 12.46 7.72
CA ASP A 101 7.75 12.46 6.84
C ASP A 101 7.12 11.05 6.70
N ALA A 102 7.10 10.30 7.79
CA ALA A 102 6.58 8.94 7.82
C ALA A 102 5.05 8.84 7.61
N ARG A 103 4.31 9.94 7.69
CA ARG A 103 2.84 9.96 7.53
C ARG A 103 2.38 10.17 6.10
N THR A 104 3.21 10.76 5.26
CA THR A 104 2.91 11.02 3.86
C THR A 104 2.97 9.72 3.05
N PRO A 105 1.93 9.35 2.31
CA PRO A 105 1.94 8.15 1.46
C PRO A 105 2.79 8.36 0.19
N ILE A 106 3.19 7.24 -0.43
CA ILE A 106 3.81 7.20 -1.74
C ILE A 106 2.80 6.66 -2.76
N TRP A 107 2.74 7.27 -3.95
CA TRP A 107 2.07 6.71 -5.11
C TRP A 107 3.07 6.43 -6.22
N ALA A 108 3.11 5.20 -6.71
CA ALA A 108 3.83 4.88 -7.94
C ALA A 108 2.94 5.28 -9.13
N MET A 109 3.23 6.44 -9.71
CA MET A 109 2.48 7.01 -10.84
C MET A 109 2.69 6.23 -12.14
N GLU A 110 3.76 5.45 -12.18
CA GLU A 110 4.07 4.54 -13.26
C GLU A 110 4.69 3.26 -12.69
N THR A 111 4.17 2.11 -13.09
CA THR A 111 4.73 0.80 -12.73
C THR A 111 4.52 -0.21 -13.85
N GLY A 112 5.41 -1.17 -13.98
CA GLY A 112 5.24 -2.23 -14.97
C GLY A 112 6.53 -2.94 -15.34
N TRP A 113 6.38 -3.84 -16.29
CA TRP A 113 7.47 -4.62 -16.92
C TRP A 113 7.34 -4.56 -18.43
N ASN A 114 8.45 -4.41 -19.10
CA ASN A 114 8.51 -4.23 -20.56
C ASN A 114 8.60 -5.59 -21.27
N ALA A 115 7.57 -5.96 -22.03
CA ALA A 115 7.56 -7.17 -22.85
C ALA A 115 8.18 -6.94 -24.24
N GLN A 116 9.26 -6.15 -24.29
CA GLN A 116 9.95 -5.80 -25.52
C GLN A 116 10.46 -7.04 -26.28
N PRO A 117 10.22 -7.14 -27.60
CA PRO A 117 10.72 -8.21 -28.44
C PRO A 117 12.25 -8.31 -28.42
N ARG A 118 12.78 -9.52 -28.70
CA ARG A 118 14.22 -9.77 -28.64
C ARG A 118 15.01 -9.13 -29.80
N GLU A 119 14.33 -8.77 -30.86
CA GLU A 119 14.88 -8.14 -32.06
C GLU A 119 15.43 -6.74 -31.79
N PHE A 120 14.96 -6.09 -30.73
CA PHE A 120 15.56 -4.83 -30.28
C PHE A 120 16.96 -5.08 -29.72
N LYS A 121 17.96 -4.35 -30.22
CA LYS A 121 19.35 -4.45 -29.73
C LYS A 121 19.46 -4.02 -28.28
N ASP A 122 18.86 -2.86 -27.94
CA ASP A 122 18.92 -2.24 -26.64
C ASP A 122 17.59 -2.45 -25.86
N ALA A 123 17.71 -2.52 -24.57
CA ALA A 123 16.55 -2.63 -23.67
C ALA A 123 16.69 -1.67 -22.48
N PRO A 124 16.65 -0.34 -22.70
CA PRO A 124 16.90 0.66 -21.67
C PRO A 124 15.87 0.59 -20.51
N PHE A 125 14.69 0.02 -20.78
CA PHE A 125 13.63 -0.14 -19.77
C PHE A 125 13.47 -1.60 -19.32
N GLY A 126 14.54 -2.39 -19.40
CA GLY A 126 14.50 -3.82 -19.13
C GLY A 126 13.75 -4.60 -20.21
N ARG A 127 13.75 -5.92 -20.05
CA ARG A 127 13.05 -6.83 -20.95
C ARG A 127 12.60 -8.09 -20.23
N VAL A 128 11.32 -8.42 -20.37
CA VAL A 128 10.75 -9.69 -19.96
C VAL A 128 9.95 -10.31 -21.11
N SER A 129 9.52 -11.55 -21.00
CA SER A 129 8.54 -12.11 -21.95
C SER A 129 7.11 -11.63 -21.57
N GLU A 130 6.16 -11.65 -22.52
CA GLU A 130 4.76 -11.36 -22.25
C GLU A 130 4.19 -12.25 -21.11
N ALA A 131 4.57 -13.51 -21.07
CA ALA A 131 4.17 -14.42 -20.00
C ALA A 131 4.72 -13.98 -18.64
N ARG A 132 5.96 -13.46 -18.59
CA ARG A 132 6.51 -12.89 -17.35
C ARG A 132 5.86 -11.56 -16.99
N GLN A 133 5.60 -10.68 -17.96
CA GLN A 133 4.88 -9.44 -17.74
C GLN A 133 3.51 -9.73 -17.11
N ALA A 134 2.75 -10.67 -17.68
CA ALA A 134 1.46 -11.11 -17.17
C ALA A 134 1.53 -11.71 -15.76
N LEU A 135 2.59 -12.46 -15.45
CA LEU A 135 2.83 -13.03 -14.14
C LEU A 135 3.25 -11.98 -13.10
N TYR A 136 4.08 -11.02 -13.51
CA TYR A 136 4.71 -10.05 -12.61
C TYR A 136 3.77 -8.93 -12.20
N ALA A 137 2.93 -8.42 -13.09
CA ALA A 137 2.02 -7.34 -12.79
C ALA A 137 1.14 -7.64 -11.57
N PRO A 138 0.29 -8.68 -11.52
CA PRO A 138 -0.54 -8.96 -10.34
C PRO A 138 0.29 -9.29 -9.09
N LYS A 139 1.47 -9.91 -9.24
CA LYS A 139 2.37 -10.19 -8.10
C LYS A 139 2.98 -8.90 -7.53
N GLY A 140 3.28 -7.90 -8.39
CA GLY A 140 3.73 -6.58 -7.96
C GLY A 140 2.65 -5.88 -7.11
N TYR A 141 1.43 -5.83 -7.62
CA TYR A 141 0.30 -5.29 -6.86
C TYR A 141 0.06 -6.04 -5.53
N ALA A 142 0.12 -7.37 -5.56
CA ALA A 142 -0.02 -8.18 -4.35
C ALA A 142 1.08 -7.89 -3.33
N ARG A 143 2.33 -7.74 -3.78
CA ARG A 143 3.47 -7.40 -2.92
C ARG A 143 3.29 -6.02 -2.30
N ALA A 144 3.08 -4.98 -3.10
CA ALA A 144 2.89 -3.62 -2.61
C ALA A 144 1.74 -3.56 -1.60
N LYS A 145 0.59 -4.18 -1.92
CA LYS A 145 -0.55 -4.25 -1.04
C LYS A 145 -0.27 -4.93 0.30
N ASN A 146 0.48 -6.03 0.30
CA ASN A 146 0.71 -6.84 1.51
C ASN A 146 1.89 -6.35 2.35
N GLU A 147 2.89 -5.70 1.75
CA GLU A 147 4.15 -5.37 2.41
C GLU A 147 4.36 -3.87 2.62
N TRP A 148 3.73 -3.01 1.81
CA TRP A 148 3.96 -1.56 1.82
C TRP A 148 2.71 -0.78 2.22
N PRO A 149 2.38 -0.70 3.54
CA PRO A 149 1.19 0.01 4.01
C PRO A 149 1.20 1.51 3.67
N TRP A 150 2.37 2.05 3.35
CA TRP A 150 2.59 3.43 2.93
C TRP A 150 2.43 3.65 1.42
N MET A 151 2.28 2.57 0.63
CA MET A 151 2.01 2.66 -0.81
C MET A 151 0.50 2.80 -1.04
N GLY A 152 0.06 4.02 -1.32
CA GLY A 152 -1.36 4.33 -1.50
C GLY A 152 -1.90 4.00 -2.89
N GLY A 153 -1.04 3.94 -3.91
CA GLY A 153 -1.45 3.64 -5.28
C GLY A 153 -0.31 3.13 -6.15
N LEU A 154 -0.65 2.21 -7.07
CA LEU A 154 0.21 1.77 -8.17
C LEU A 154 -0.56 1.96 -9.45
N MET A 155 -0.08 2.78 -10.38
CA MET A 155 -0.65 3.00 -11.69
C MET A 155 0.14 2.20 -12.72
N TYR A 156 -0.53 1.23 -13.38
CA TYR A 156 0.14 0.45 -14.41
C TYR A 156 0.39 1.33 -15.65
N TRP A 157 1.60 1.40 -16.08
CA TRP A 157 1.99 2.11 -17.28
C TRP A 157 2.19 1.13 -18.43
N PHE A 158 1.32 1.10 -19.42
CA PHE A 158 0.13 1.90 -19.67
C PHE A 158 -1.00 1.06 -20.32
N TRP A 159 -2.20 1.63 -20.47
CA TRP A 159 -3.32 0.91 -21.08
C TRP A 159 -3.04 0.56 -22.55
N LYS A 160 -2.95 1.54 -23.44
CA LYS A 160 -2.68 1.38 -24.87
C LYS A 160 -2.16 2.65 -25.52
N ARG A 161 -1.58 2.52 -26.70
CA ARG A 161 -1.30 3.65 -27.60
C ARG A 161 -2.46 3.90 -28.55
N ALA A 162 -2.48 5.10 -29.16
CA ALA A 162 -3.49 5.45 -30.15
C ALA A 162 -3.31 4.67 -31.45
N THR A 163 -2.04 4.44 -31.84
CA THR A 163 -1.62 3.80 -33.10
C THR A 163 -0.40 2.92 -32.87
N ASP A 164 -0.02 2.19 -33.94
CA ASP A 164 1.19 1.35 -33.99
C ASP A 164 2.47 2.11 -34.38
N LEU A 165 2.41 3.41 -34.58
CA LEU A 165 3.57 4.20 -35.05
C LEU A 165 4.77 4.14 -34.12
N GLU A 166 4.56 3.83 -32.85
CA GLU A 166 5.62 3.73 -31.84
C GLU A 166 6.11 2.28 -31.62
N LYS A 167 5.73 1.31 -32.44
CA LYS A 167 6.21 -0.09 -32.33
C LYS A 167 7.73 -0.25 -32.47
N ASN A 168 8.39 0.74 -33.02
CA ASN A 168 9.86 0.80 -33.10
C ASN A 168 10.52 1.38 -31.84
N GLN A 169 9.71 1.81 -30.85
CA GLN A 169 10.19 2.34 -29.57
C GLN A 169 10.13 1.28 -28.48
N SER A 170 11.19 1.18 -27.68
CA SER A 170 11.29 0.20 -26.60
C SER A 170 10.12 0.29 -25.61
N PHE A 171 9.71 1.48 -25.21
CA PHE A 171 8.65 1.70 -24.23
C PHE A 171 7.25 1.25 -24.69
N TYR A 172 7.02 1.04 -26.00
CA TYR A 172 5.72 0.63 -26.54
C TYR A 172 5.20 -0.66 -25.90
N TYR A 173 6.06 -1.55 -25.46
CA TYR A 173 5.77 -2.90 -25.03
C TYR A 173 5.38 -3.04 -23.55
N PHE A 174 5.21 -1.94 -22.85
CA PHE A 174 4.57 -1.93 -21.53
C PHE A 174 3.04 -2.06 -21.58
N ARG A 175 2.43 -1.83 -22.74
CA ARG A 175 0.98 -1.76 -22.95
C ARG A 175 0.23 -2.99 -22.50
N MET A 176 -1.02 -2.80 -22.05
CA MET A 176 -1.98 -3.86 -21.73
C MET A 176 -2.86 -4.27 -22.90
N SER A 177 -2.96 -3.42 -23.91
CA SER A 177 -3.81 -3.64 -25.10
C SER A 177 -3.14 -3.05 -26.33
N GLU A 178 -3.42 -3.66 -27.49
CA GLU A 178 -3.09 -3.10 -28.79
C GLU A 178 -3.98 -1.89 -29.12
N PRO A 179 -3.62 -1.06 -30.12
CA PRO A 179 -4.43 0.09 -30.51
C PRO A 179 -5.86 -0.25 -30.92
N ASP A 180 -6.10 -1.44 -31.46
CA ASP A 180 -7.41 -1.97 -31.87
C ASP A 180 -8.21 -2.57 -30.70
N PHE A 181 -7.75 -2.39 -29.46
CA PHE A 181 -8.31 -2.95 -28.21
C PHE A 181 -8.16 -4.46 -28.04
N THR A 182 -7.40 -5.14 -28.89
CA THR A 182 -6.99 -6.54 -28.61
C THR A 182 -6.19 -6.58 -27.31
N THR A 183 -6.69 -7.29 -26.30
CA THR A 183 -6.07 -7.33 -24.99
C THR A 183 -4.90 -8.31 -24.93
N LEU A 184 -3.84 -7.92 -24.25
CA LEU A 184 -2.64 -8.72 -24.05
C LEU A 184 -2.74 -9.57 -22.76
N PRO A 185 -1.88 -10.61 -22.62
CA PRO A 185 -1.92 -11.50 -21.44
C PRO A 185 -1.87 -10.77 -20.10
N VAL A 186 -1.14 -9.66 -20.01
CA VAL A 186 -1.05 -8.86 -18.78
C VAL A 186 -2.42 -8.27 -18.37
N TYR A 187 -3.25 -7.86 -19.32
CA TYR A 187 -4.61 -7.41 -19.03
C TYR A 187 -5.47 -8.52 -18.45
N ALA A 188 -5.44 -9.70 -19.09
CA ALA A 188 -6.19 -10.85 -18.60
C ALA A 188 -5.82 -11.23 -17.16
N SER A 189 -4.50 -11.29 -16.87
CA SER A 189 -4.01 -11.59 -15.52
C SER A 189 -4.42 -10.54 -14.48
N MET A 190 -4.41 -9.26 -14.85
CA MET A 190 -4.85 -8.19 -13.93
C MET A 190 -6.36 -8.26 -13.70
N ARG A 191 -7.16 -8.53 -14.74
CA ARG A 191 -8.61 -8.71 -14.62
C ARG A 191 -8.98 -9.87 -13.68
N GLU A 192 -8.25 -10.97 -13.75
CA GLU A 192 -8.42 -12.12 -12.85
C GLU A 192 -7.98 -11.80 -11.41
N TYR A 193 -6.94 -11.01 -11.24
CA TYR A 193 -6.42 -10.63 -9.92
C TYR A 193 -7.36 -9.69 -9.16
N ILE A 194 -7.98 -8.71 -9.81
CA ILE A 194 -8.78 -7.64 -9.16
C ILE A 194 -9.83 -8.19 -8.18
N PRO A 195 -10.71 -9.16 -8.56
CA PRO A 195 -11.72 -9.67 -7.62
C PRO A 195 -11.11 -10.38 -6.41
N THR A 196 -9.93 -10.99 -6.57
CA THR A 196 -9.24 -11.69 -5.47
C THR A 196 -8.57 -10.74 -4.49
N ALA A 197 -8.37 -9.49 -4.90
CA ALA A 197 -7.65 -8.49 -4.14
C ALA A 197 -8.53 -7.68 -3.17
N ARG A 198 -9.87 -7.84 -3.19
CA ARG A 198 -10.79 -7.05 -2.34
C ARG A 198 -10.77 -7.51 -0.89
N TYR A 199 -9.67 -7.28 -0.21
CA TYR A 199 -9.51 -7.45 1.24
C TYR A 199 -8.54 -6.42 1.81
N VAL A 200 -8.67 -6.14 3.09
CA VAL A 200 -7.74 -5.30 3.86
C VAL A 200 -6.53 -6.17 4.27
N PRO A 201 -5.31 -5.88 3.81
CA PRO A 201 -4.12 -6.68 4.09
C PRO A 201 -3.47 -6.30 5.42
N ILE A 202 -2.43 -7.06 5.79
CA ILE A 202 -1.61 -6.85 6.99
C ILE A 202 -1.03 -5.43 7.03
N GLY A 203 -0.85 -4.94 8.24
CA GLY A 203 -0.36 -3.60 8.58
C GLY A 203 -1.46 -2.63 8.95
N PHE A 204 -1.07 -1.39 9.25
CA PHE A 204 -2.03 -0.31 9.43
C PHE A 204 -2.66 0.08 8.09
N ARG A 205 -3.99 0.24 8.08
CA ARG A 205 -4.76 0.70 6.93
C ARG A 205 -5.70 1.82 7.37
N SER A 206 -5.57 2.96 6.72
CA SER A 206 -6.40 4.13 7.00
C SER A 206 -7.84 3.89 6.54
N THR A 207 -8.73 4.77 6.95
CA THR A 207 -10.15 4.74 6.60
C THR A 207 -10.44 4.89 5.10
N ASN A 208 -9.47 5.36 4.32
CA ASN A 208 -9.59 5.50 2.86
C ASN A 208 -9.26 4.23 2.07
N HIS A 209 -8.97 3.13 2.75
CA HIS A 209 -8.66 1.89 2.03
C HIS A 209 -9.87 1.42 1.21
N TRP A 210 -9.68 1.26 -0.10
CA TRP A 210 -10.72 0.95 -1.10
C TRP A 210 -11.53 -0.33 -0.83
N ALA A 211 -11.05 -1.25 -0.01
CA ALA A 211 -11.75 -2.48 0.36
C ALA A 211 -12.66 -2.31 1.59
N MET A 212 -12.74 -1.13 2.18
CA MET A 212 -13.64 -0.80 3.29
C MET A 212 -14.91 -0.16 2.76
N ASP A 213 -16.04 -0.64 3.21
CA ASP A 213 -17.38 -0.22 2.78
C ASP A 213 -18.02 0.57 3.93
N TRP A 214 -18.03 1.89 3.79
CA TRP A 214 -18.56 2.81 4.79
C TRP A 214 -20.01 3.15 4.45
N ARG A 215 -20.92 2.93 5.40
CA ARG A 215 -22.36 3.17 5.25
C ARG A 215 -22.88 4.06 6.36
N GLY A 216 -23.90 4.87 6.05
CA GLY A 216 -24.49 5.83 6.98
C GLY A 216 -23.69 7.13 7.07
N ALA A 217 -23.94 7.91 8.11
CA ALA A 217 -23.38 9.27 8.27
C ALA A 217 -21.95 9.21 8.84
N TRP A 218 -20.96 9.30 7.94
CA TRP A 218 -19.56 9.47 8.28
C TRP A 218 -19.02 10.76 7.66
N GLU A 219 -18.37 11.57 8.47
CA GLU A 219 -17.61 12.72 8.04
C GLU A 219 -16.12 12.39 7.99
N THR A 220 -15.40 12.92 7.00
CA THR A 220 -13.92 12.85 6.99
C THR A 220 -13.37 14.10 7.65
N VAL A 221 -12.71 13.93 8.79
CA VAL A 221 -12.08 15.01 9.54
C VAL A 221 -10.58 14.99 9.32
N ARG A 222 -10.01 16.14 8.95
CA ARG A 222 -8.56 16.31 8.82
C ARG A 222 -7.95 16.70 10.16
N ASP A 223 -6.94 15.94 10.58
CA ASP A 223 -6.22 16.19 11.84
C ASP A 223 -4.76 15.70 11.67
N VAL A 224 -3.81 16.59 11.81
CA VAL A 224 -2.37 16.29 11.70
C VAL A 224 -1.87 15.25 12.72
N ARG A 225 -2.63 15.01 13.78
CA ARG A 225 -2.33 14.00 14.80
C ARG A 225 -2.74 12.59 14.37
N ALA A 226 -3.68 12.48 13.43
CA ALA A 226 -4.12 11.20 12.89
C ALA A 226 -3.07 10.59 11.95
N TYR A 227 -3.00 9.26 11.88
CA TYR A 227 -2.21 8.60 10.85
C TYR A 227 -2.75 8.96 9.46
N PHE A 228 -1.88 9.36 8.56
CA PHE A 228 -2.20 9.90 7.23
C PHE A 228 -3.10 11.14 7.23
N GLY A 229 -3.13 11.88 8.36
CA GLY A 229 -3.71 13.22 8.44
C GLY A 229 -5.23 13.29 8.51
N GLU A 230 -5.94 12.17 8.62
CA GLU A 230 -7.40 12.15 8.64
C GLU A 230 -8.02 10.96 9.38
N TYR A 231 -9.29 11.09 9.77
CA TYR A 231 -10.10 10.03 10.35
C TYR A 231 -11.57 10.16 9.94
N LYS A 232 -12.34 9.09 10.10
CA LYS A 232 -13.80 9.10 9.95
C LYS A 232 -14.46 9.35 11.28
N LEU A 233 -15.34 10.34 11.32
CA LEU A 233 -16.18 10.70 12.48
C LEU A 233 -17.63 10.36 12.18
N SER A 234 -18.26 9.56 13.03
CA SER A 234 -19.71 9.46 13.10
C SER A 234 -20.19 10.43 14.17
N ALA A 235 -20.67 11.59 13.78
CA ALA A 235 -21.43 12.48 14.63
C ALA A 235 -22.79 11.85 14.92
N GLY A 236 -23.23 11.89 16.15
CA GLY A 236 -24.41 11.19 16.62
C GLY A 236 -25.63 11.30 15.71
N ALA A 237 -26.47 10.31 15.76
CA ALA A 237 -27.81 10.37 15.19
C ALA A 237 -28.58 11.57 15.77
N GLY A 238 -28.36 12.72 15.17
CA GLY A 238 -29.30 13.83 15.23
C GLY A 238 -30.44 13.45 14.33
N GLU A 239 -31.60 13.21 14.94
CA GLU A 239 -32.90 13.02 14.32
C GLU A 239 -33.23 11.64 13.70
N GLN A 240 -34.42 11.22 14.07
CA GLN A 240 -35.19 10.03 13.72
C GLN A 240 -34.87 9.43 12.33
N GLY A 241 -34.33 8.20 12.33
CA GLY A 241 -34.39 7.32 11.16
C GLY A 241 -33.08 6.91 10.51
N SER A 242 -31.92 7.40 10.92
CA SER A 242 -30.64 6.92 10.39
C SER A 242 -30.26 5.59 11.02
N ARG A 243 -30.27 4.52 10.22
CA ARG A 243 -29.57 3.28 10.59
C ARG A 243 -28.14 3.65 11.01
N GLY A 244 -27.66 3.07 12.13
CA GLY A 244 -26.37 3.38 12.69
C GLY A 244 -25.27 3.34 11.63
N ALA A 245 -24.35 4.30 11.69
CA ALA A 245 -23.19 4.33 10.81
C ALA A 245 -22.40 3.02 10.93
N GLU A 246 -21.97 2.47 9.82
CA GLU A 246 -21.37 1.14 9.74
C GLU A 246 -20.14 1.14 8.84
N VAL A 247 -19.15 0.31 9.16
CA VAL A 247 -18.08 -0.07 8.25
C VAL A 247 -17.99 -1.59 8.16
N CYS A 248 -17.92 -2.09 6.91
CA CYS A 248 -17.76 -3.51 6.60
C CYS A 248 -16.53 -3.72 5.73
N PHE A 249 -15.76 -4.75 6.01
CA PHE A 249 -14.67 -5.19 5.14
C PHE A 249 -14.29 -6.66 5.38
N VAL A 250 -13.54 -7.21 4.42
CA VAL A 250 -12.86 -8.50 4.58
C VAL A 250 -11.39 -8.21 4.85
N PHE A 251 -10.78 -8.91 5.80
CA PHE A 251 -9.33 -8.82 6.06
C PHE A 251 -8.67 -10.20 6.02
N ARG A 252 -7.35 -10.23 5.82
CA ARG A 252 -6.54 -11.46 5.91
C ARG A 252 -5.46 -11.30 6.97
N GLY A 253 -5.58 -12.04 8.06
CA GLY A 253 -4.69 -12.00 9.21
C GLY A 253 -5.26 -12.83 10.34
N THR A 254 -4.59 -12.86 11.47
CA THR A 254 -5.03 -13.55 12.69
C THR A 254 -5.52 -12.60 13.76
N ASP A 255 -5.09 -11.34 13.67
CA ASP A 255 -5.38 -10.31 14.67
C ASP A 255 -5.90 -9.05 13.99
N LEU A 256 -6.84 -8.40 14.62
CA LEU A 256 -7.44 -7.15 14.17
C LEU A 256 -7.52 -6.18 15.34
N ASP A 257 -6.99 -4.96 15.14
CA ASP A 257 -7.19 -3.83 16.03
C ASP A 257 -7.92 -2.69 15.33
N LEU A 258 -8.76 -2.02 16.07
CA LEU A 258 -9.31 -0.71 15.74
C LEU A 258 -8.33 0.36 16.21
N VAL A 259 -8.00 1.31 15.35
CA VAL A 259 -7.30 2.53 15.73
C VAL A 259 -8.32 3.66 15.78
N ALA A 260 -8.62 4.12 17.00
CA ALA A 260 -9.66 5.11 17.24
C ALA A 260 -9.13 6.27 18.08
N LEU A 261 -9.83 7.40 18.02
CA LEU A 261 -9.69 8.44 19.02
C LEU A 261 -10.54 8.06 20.23
N GLN A 262 -9.87 7.95 21.36
CA GLN A 262 -10.54 7.70 22.64
C GLN A 262 -10.51 9.00 23.47
N ASN A 263 -11.63 9.37 24.03
CA ASN A 263 -11.76 10.56 24.89
C ASN A 263 -12.96 10.38 25.85
N PRO A 264 -13.17 11.30 26.81
CA PRO A 264 -14.27 11.21 27.75
C PRO A 264 -15.68 11.26 27.12
N TYR A 265 -15.76 11.65 25.85
CA TYR A 265 -17.02 11.72 25.09
C TYR A 265 -17.13 10.59 24.07
N GLY A 266 -16.19 9.65 24.07
CA GLY A 266 -16.16 8.52 23.13
C GLY A 266 -17.43 7.68 23.23
N GLY A 267 -17.97 7.33 22.07
CA GLY A 267 -19.15 6.49 21.95
C GLY A 267 -18.83 4.99 22.08
N ALA A 268 -19.66 4.17 21.46
CA ALA A 268 -19.52 2.73 21.45
C ALA A 268 -19.80 2.14 20.07
N VAL A 269 -19.17 1.02 19.80
CA VAL A 269 -19.36 0.25 18.55
C VAL A 269 -19.68 -1.21 18.86
N ARG A 270 -20.57 -1.79 18.06
CA ARG A 270 -20.82 -3.22 18.03
C ARG A 270 -19.99 -3.84 16.93
N VAL A 271 -19.20 -4.84 17.27
CA VAL A 271 -18.27 -5.54 16.37
C VAL A 271 -18.71 -6.98 16.20
N GLN A 272 -18.86 -7.40 14.95
CA GLN A 272 -19.10 -8.78 14.57
C GLN A 272 -18.01 -9.24 13.61
N ILE A 273 -17.41 -10.38 13.88
CA ILE A 273 -16.39 -11.00 13.01
C ILE A 273 -16.87 -12.40 12.62
N ASP A 274 -16.96 -12.63 11.30
CA ASP A 274 -17.58 -13.84 10.72
C ASP A 274 -18.99 -14.07 11.33
N ASP A 275 -19.26 -15.32 11.71
CA ASP A 275 -20.53 -15.73 12.35
C ASP A 275 -20.47 -15.70 13.89
N ALA A 276 -19.39 -15.15 14.48
CA ALA A 276 -19.26 -15.05 15.93
C ALA A 276 -20.30 -14.07 16.50
N PRO A 277 -20.73 -14.25 17.76
CA PRO A 277 -21.61 -13.30 18.44
C PRO A 277 -21.00 -11.89 18.44
N ALA A 278 -21.83 -10.91 18.09
CA ALA A 278 -21.40 -9.52 18.13
C ALA A 278 -21.15 -9.08 19.59
N ARG A 279 -20.12 -8.25 19.77
CA ARG A 279 -19.78 -7.66 21.06
C ARG A 279 -19.73 -6.15 20.99
N GLU A 280 -20.05 -5.49 22.09
CA GLU A 280 -19.94 -4.04 22.21
C GLU A 280 -18.57 -3.63 22.75
N ILE A 281 -18.02 -2.55 22.21
CA ILE A 281 -16.71 -1.99 22.58
C ILE A 281 -16.90 -0.52 22.85
N GLU A 282 -16.56 -0.11 24.07
CA GLU A 282 -16.54 1.28 24.51
C GLU A 282 -15.29 1.99 24.00
N LEU A 283 -15.49 3.19 23.47
CA LEU A 283 -14.40 4.08 23.05
C LEU A 283 -14.17 5.22 24.04
N TRP A 284 -14.88 5.17 25.14
CA TRP A 284 -14.69 6.11 26.26
C TRP A 284 -13.35 5.89 26.95
N ARG A 285 -12.65 6.98 27.29
CA ARG A 285 -11.42 6.95 28.08
C ARG A 285 -11.25 8.28 28.83
N THR A 286 -10.78 8.23 30.06
CA THR A 286 -10.54 9.40 30.92
C THR A 286 -9.52 10.35 30.27
N ASP A 287 -8.40 9.78 29.76
CA ASP A 287 -7.33 10.55 29.13
C ASP A 287 -7.47 10.51 27.61
N PRO A 288 -7.62 11.66 26.94
CA PRO A 288 -7.71 11.70 25.49
C PRO A 288 -6.48 11.11 24.83
N GLY A 289 -6.67 10.19 23.88
CA GLY A 289 -5.60 9.57 23.09
C GLY A 289 -5.95 9.49 21.62
N VAL A 290 -5.01 9.92 20.76
CA VAL A 290 -5.10 9.74 19.31
C VAL A 290 -4.26 8.52 18.93
N GLY A 291 -4.88 7.59 18.19
CA GLY A 291 -4.18 6.41 17.67
C GLY A 291 -4.06 5.25 18.68
N GLY A 292 -4.88 5.24 19.73
CA GLY A 292 -5.01 4.09 20.62
C GLY A 292 -5.45 2.84 19.85
N ARG A 293 -4.75 1.71 20.06
CA ARG A 293 -5.11 0.41 19.46
C ARG A 293 -6.07 -0.31 20.42
N ILE A 294 -7.21 -0.71 19.90
CA ILE A 294 -8.23 -1.46 20.62
C ILE A 294 -8.37 -2.84 19.98
N ALA A 295 -8.13 -3.89 20.73
CA ALA A 295 -8.19 -5.26 20.22
C ALA A 295 -9.62 -5.66 19.85
N LEU A 296 -9.83 -5.91 18.55
CA LEU A 296 -11.08 -6.45 18.02
C LEU A 296 -11.04 -7.98 17.90
N ALA A 297 -9.91 -8.55 17.58
CA ALA A 297 -9.72 -10.01 17.51
C ALA A 297 -8.28 -10.40 17.77
N ARG A 298 -8.10 -11.62 18.28
CA ARG A 298 -6.80 -12.26 18.48
C ARG A 298 -6.91 -13.73 18.09
N ASP A 299 -5.79 -14.27 17.56
CA ASP A 299 -5.60 -15.70 17.28
C ASP A 299 -6.67 -16.33 16.38
N LEU A 300 -7.25 -15.57 15.45
CA LEU A 300 -8.11 -16.09 14.42
C LEU A 300 -7.33 -17.03 13.49
N GLY A 301 -8.04 -17.89 12.76
CA GLY A 301 -7.42 -18.68 11.69
C GLY A 301 -6.78 -17.75 10.64
N ASN A 302 -5.62 -18.13 10.08
CA ASN A 302 -4.98 -17.31 9.03
C ASN A 302 -5.70 -17.50 7.68
N ARG A 303 -6.87 -16.92 7.55
CA ARG A 303 -7.76 -16.91 6.37
C ARG A 303 -8.38 -15.53 6.16
N ALA A 304 -9.30 -15.43 5.23
CA ALA A 304 -10.15 -14.26 5.10
C ALA A 304 -11.23 -14.25 6.20
N HIS A 305 -11.41 -13.12 6.85
CA HIS A 305 -12.42 -12.86 7.86
C HIS A 305 -13.24 -11.65 7.45
N ARG A 306 -14.55 -11.71 7.63
CA ARG A 306 -15.44 -10.57 7.46
C ARG A 306 -15.64 -9.88 8.81
N VAL A 307 -15.51 -8.55 8.83
CA VAL A 307 -15.85 -7.75 10.01
C VAL A 307 -16.92 -6.73 9.65
N THR A 308 -17.85 -6.55 10.58
CA THR A 308 -18.86 -5.49 10.58
C THR A 308 -18.75 -4.73 11.88
N ILE A 309 -18.63 -3.42 11.79
CA ILE A 309 -18.56 -2.51 12.94
C ILE A 309 -19.67 -1.49 12.79
N THR A 310 -20.63 -1.51 13.72
CA THR A 310 -21.80 -0.63 13.74
C THR A 310 -21.70 0.31 14.92
N VAL A 311 -21.90 1.61 14.71
CA VAL A 311 -21.97 2.60 15.79
C VAL A 311 -23.24 2.39 16.58
N THR A 312 -23.10 2.11 17.89
CA THR A 312 -24.23 1.96 18.81
C THR A 312 -24.47 3.21 19.67
N ARG A 313 -23.39 3.95 19.94
CA ARG A 313 -23.45 5.26 20.61
C ARG A 313 -22.40 6.18 20.00
N ALA A 314 -22.79 7.35 19.54
CA ALA A 314 -21.90 8.37 19.01
C ALA A 314 -21.40 9.34 20.10
N PRO A 315 -20.33 10.13 19.87
CA PRO A 315 -19.52 10.14 18.65
C PRO A 315 -18.50 8.98 18.58
N VAL A 316 -18.20 8.52 17.38
CA VAL A 316 -17.18 7.51 17.11
C VAL A 316 -16.21 8.05 16.08
N ALA A 317 -14.92 8.10 16.43
CA ALA A 317 -13.85 8.57 15.55
C ALA A 317 -12.87 7.43 15.25
N ILE A 318 -12.82 6.99 13.99
CA ILE A 318 -11.99 5.88 13.53
C ILE A 318 -10.89 6.43 12.62
N ASN A 319 -9.62 6.17 12.97
CA ASN A 319 -8.47 6.52 12.13
C ASN A 319 -8.06 5.38 11.18
N GLY A 320 -8.34 4.13 11.54
CA GLY A 320 -8.03 2.98 10.71
C GLY A 320 -8.06 1.66 11.47
N PHE A 321 -7.41 0.67 10.85
CA PHE A 321 -7.33 -0.69 11.39
C PHE A 321 -5.91 -1.21 11.28
N VAL A 322 -5.48 -2.04 12.23
CA VAL A 322 -4.22 -2.79 12.16
C VAL A 322 -4.56 -4.26 12.06
N ILE A 323 -4.08 -4.89 11.00
CA ILE A 323 -4.20 -6.32 10.78
C ILE A 323 -2.82 -6.94 10.97
N GLU A 324 -2.73 -8.00 11.78
CA GLU A 324 -1.46 -8.68 12.06
C GLU A 324 -1.59 -10.20 11.91
N ARG A 325 -0.42 -10.85 11.85
CA ARG A 325 -0.29 -12.28 12.12
C ARG A 325 0.33 -12.42 13.50
N GLY A 326 -0.48 -12.84 14.47
CA GLY A 326 -0.04 -13.01 15.85
C GLY A 326 1.15 -13.96 15.98
N TRP A 327 1.92 -13.77 17.04
CA TRP A 327 3.13 -14.55 17.30
C TRP A 327 2.85 -16.07 17.41
N MET A 328 1.68 -16.49 17.88
CA MET A 328 1.29 -17.90 17.95
C MET A 328 1.20 -18.57 16.58
N TRP A 329 0.74 -17.84 15.54
CA TRP A 329 0.76 -18.34 14.18
C TRP A 329 2.21 -18.49 13.66
N VAL A 330 3.09 -17.55 13.99
CA VAL A 330 4.53 -17.59 13.66
C VAL A 330 5.19 -18.77 14.39
N ALA A 331 4.93 -18.92 15.68
CA ALA A 331 5.49 -19.98 16.51
C ALA A 331 5.06 -21.37 16.03
N ARG A 332 3.78 -21.56 15.65
CA ARG A 332 3.28 -22.83 15.06
C ARG A 332 3.99 -23.17 13.75
N ARG A 333 4.27 -22.19 12.90
CA ARG A 333 5.02 -22.43 11.66
C ARG A 333 6.48 -22.76 11.90
N VAL A 334 7.14 -22.02 12.77
CA VAL A 334 8.53 -22.29 13.15
C VAL A 334 8.66 -23.65 13.82
N GLY A 335 7.72 -24.01 14.70
CA GLY A 335 7.64 -25.34 15.32
C GLY A 335 7.42 -26.47 14.31
N MET A 336 6.53 -26.29 13.32
CA MET A 336 6.31 -27.30 12.27
C MET A 336 7.55 -27.47 11.37
N VAL A 337 8.24 -26.38 11.03
CA VAL A 337 9.48 -26.46 10.25
C VAL A 337 10.58 -27.15 11.05
N GLY A 338 10.71 -26.85 12.34
CA GLY A 338 11.66 -27.51 13.25
C GLY A 338 11.39 -29.01 13.37
N LEU A 339 10.12 -29.41 13.48
CA LEU A 339 9.70 -30.83 13.52
C LEU A 339 10.01 -31.56 12.20
N LEU A 340 9.72 -30.94 11.05
CA LEU A 340 10.04 -31.48 9.74
C LEU A 340 11.54 -31.67 9.53
N VAL A 341 12.35 -30.68 9.92
CA VAL A 341 13.81 -30.79 9.85
C VAL A 341 14.31 -31.91 10.76
N SER A 342 13.79 -32.03 11.99
CA SER A 342 14.15 -33.09 12.92
C SER A 342 13.79 -34.49 12.40
N LEU A 343 12.63 -34.63 11.73
CA LEU A 343 12.22 -35.90 11.11
C LEU A 343 13.12 -36.29 9.92
N ILE A 344 13.50 -35.30 9.09
CA ILE A 344 14.40 -35.51 7.94
C ILE A 344 15.79 -35.94 8.45
N VAL A 345 16.34 -35.21 9.44
CA VAL A 345 17.64 -35.53 10.02
C VAL A 345 17.60 -36.90 10.73
N GLY A 346 16.55 -37.20 11.49
CA GLY A 346 16.35 -38.49 12.12
C GLY A 346 16.27 -39.66 11.12
N SER A 347 15.50 -39.48 10.03
CA SER A 347 15.41 -40.43 8.94
C SER A 347 16.75 -40.66 8.24
N PHE A 348 17.52 -39.63 8.02
CA PHE A 348 18.86 -39.72 7.42
C PHE A 348 19.85 -40.42 8.32
N ILE A 349 19.81 -40.20 9.63
CA ILE A 349 20.65 -40.93 10.62
C ILE A 349 20.32 -42.40 10.66
N VAL A 350 19.02 -42.77 10.65
CA VAL A 350 18.57 -44.16 10.63
C VAL A 350 18.98 -44.85 9.33
N TRP A 351 18.78 -44.19 8.18
CA TRP A 351 19.21 -44.69 6.88
C TRP A 351 20.73 -44.94 6.83
N ARG A 352 21.53 -44.02 7.36
CA ARG A 352 23.01 -44.13 7.41
C ARG A 352 23.48 -45.27 8.33
N LYS A 353 22.72 -45.59 9.42
CA LYS A 353 23.01 -46.72 10.30
C LYS A 353 22.62 -48.06 9.70
N ARG A 354 21.68 -48.12 8.79
CA ARG A 354 21.22 -49.34 8.11
C ARG A 354 22.11 -49.75 6.93
N ASN A 355 22.86 -48.82 6.39
CA ASN A 355 23.73 -48.99 5.23
C ASN A 355 25.23 -48.99 5.59
N ARG A 356 25.57 -49.14 6.86
CA ARG A 356 26.89 -49.54 7.40
C ARG A 356 26.76 -50.94 7.99
#